data_816da3c22b2c1b28eb9c27d7f75ce961
#
_entry.id   816da3c22b2c1b28eb9c27d7f75ce961
#
_cell.length_a   1.000
_cell.length_b   1.000
_cell.length_c   1.000
_cell.angle_alpha   90.00
_cell.angle_beta   90.00
_cell.angle_gamma   90.00
#
_symmetry.space_group_name_H-M   'P 1'
#
loop_
_entity.id
_entity.type
_entity.pdbx_description
1 polymer ?
#
loop_
_entity_poly.entity_id
_entity_poly.type
_entity_poly.pdbx_seq_one_letter_code
_entity_poly.pdbx_strand_id
1 'polypeptide(L)'
;MDRLRGPDALTVPVDLVVASIDGVEIPFVSHLVAGKIFGSNFVAVMNAQWIGNRDLGPRSHPGDGLIDITTGSLGWRQRREALSRSATGTHLPHPSLTYRRVRSETLTFDPPASLRIDGALRLKGRTLSLCVEPDAFHVVV
;
A
#
# COMPACT_ATOMS: atom_id res chain seq x y z
N MET A 1 14.94 -9.67 -24.69
CA MET A 1 15.48 -10.34 -23.48
C MET A 1 16.97 -10.08 -23.22
N ASP A 2 17.71 -9.64 -24.20
CA ASP A 2 19.17 -9.45 -24.04
C ASP A 2 19.58 -8.20 -23.24
N ARG A 3 18.73 -7.18 -23.15
CA ARG A 3 19.02 -5.96 -22.37
C ARG A 3 19.24 -6.20 -20.88
N LEU A 4 18.49 -7.14 -20.29
CA LEU A 4 18.57 -7.47 -18.85
C LEU A 4 19.83 -8.26 -18.48
N ARG A 5 20.63 -8.68 -19.46
CA ARG A 5 21.90 -9.41 -19.29
C ARG A 5 23.11 -8.64 -19.82
N GLY A 6 22.89 -7.43 -20.32
CA GLY A 6 23.92 -6.57 -20.89
C GLY A 6 24.69 -5.79 -19.83
N PRO A 7 25.79 -5.14 -20.22
CA PRO A 7 26.60 -4.31 -19.32
C PRO A 7 25.86 -3.10 -18.76
N ASP A 8 24.75 -2.70 -19.38
CA ASP A 8 23.92 -1.57 -18.97
C ASP A 8 22.74 -1.97 -18.07
N ALA A 9 22.63 -3.25 -17.70
CA ALA A 9 21.58 -3.73 -16.80
C ALA A 9 21.81 -3.20 -15.39
N LEU A 10 20.82 -2.52 -14.85
CA LEU A 10 20.83 -2.02 -13.48
C LEU A 10 20.12 -2.99 -12.56
N THR A 11 20.64 -3.17 -11.36
CA THR A 11 20.02 -3.96 -10.32
C THR A 11 19.47 -3.01 -9.25
N VAL A 12 18.16 -3.08 -9.01
CA VAL A 12 17.46 -2.23 -8.07
C VAL A 12 16.95 -3.07 -6.90
N PRO A 13 17.31 -2.76 -5.64
CA PRO A 13 16.77 -3.43 -4.48
C PRO A 13 15.29 -3.08 -4.31
N VAL A 14 14.50 -4.05 -3.84
CA VAL A 14 13.07 -3.91 -3.60
C VAL A 14 12.71 -4.48 -2.23
N ASP A 15 11.93 -3.71 -1.49
CA ASP A 15 11.43 -4.07 -0.18
C ASP A 15 10.25 -5.06 -0.31
N LEU A 16 10.16 -5.99 0.64
CA LEU A 16 9.01 -6.86 0.83
C LEU A 16 8.25 -6.40 2.06
N VAL A 17 6.93 -6.42 1.99
CA VAL A 17 6.10 -6.19 3.16
C VAL A 17 5.46 -7.50 3.59
N VAL A 18 5.65 -7.87 4.85
CA VAL A 18 4.98 -9.03 5.44
C VAL A 18 3.77 -8.55 6.23
N ALA A 19 2.59 -8.99 5.81
CA ALA A 19 1.33 -8.78 6.51
C ALA A 19 0.98 -10.03 7.29
N SER A 20 0.84 -9.93 8.61
CA SER A 20 0.25 -10.97 9.43
C SER A 20 -1.22 -10.63 9.66
N ILE A 21 -2.12 -11.45 9.12
CA ILE A 21 -3.57 -11.26 9.20
C ILE A 21 -4.15 -12.37 10.05
N ASP A 22 -4.61 -12.02 11.25
CA ASP A 22 -5.07 -12.98 12.27
C ASP A 22 -4.07 -14.14 12.50
N GLY A 23 -2.77 -13.82 12.46
CA GLY A 23 -1.68 -14.78 12.67
C GLY A 23 -1.19 -15.51 11.41
N VAL A 24 -1.79 -15.27 10.25
CA VAL A 24 -1.35 -15.84 8.96
C VAL A 24 -0.49 -14.82 8.23
N GLU A 25 0.75 -15.18 7.94
CA GLU A 25 1.70 -14.31 7.23
C GLU A 25 1.50 -14.40 5.71
N ILE A 26 1.40 -13.25 5.09
CA ILE A 26 1.25 -13.09 3.64
C ILE A 26 2.19 -11.97 3.19
N PRO A 27 3.21 -12.28 2.39
CA PRO A 27 4.08 -11.27 1.81
C PRO A 27 3.40 -10.55 0.65
N PHE A 28 3.72 -9.27 0.46
CA PHE A 28 3.30 -8.51 -0.71
C PHE A 28 4.35 -7.46 -1.11
N VAL A 29 4.27 -6.99 -2.34
CA VAL A 29 5.27 -6.08 -2.92
C VAL A 29 4.71 -4.70 -3.18
N SER A 30 3.45 -4.59 -3.58
CA SER A 30 2.88 -3.33 -4.04
C SER A 30 1.98 -2.67 -2.99
N HIS A 31 0.87 -3.29 -2.65
CA HIS A 31 -0.12 -2.64 -1.77
C HIS A 31 -1.07 -3.61 -1.07
N LEU A 32 -1.61 -3.15 0.05
CA LEU A 32 -2.73 -3.77 0.74
C LEU A 32 -3.81 -2.71 1.00
N VAL A 33 -5.06 -3.02 0.67
CA VAL A 33 -6.20 -2.13 0.90
C VAL A 33 -7.26 -2.82 1.75
N ALA A 34 -7.64 -2.19 2.85
CA ALA A 34 -8.80 -2.56 3.66
C ALA A 34 -9.99 -1.67 3.32
N GLY A 35 -11.15 -2.29 3.16
CA GLY A 35 -12.38 -1.59 2.83
C GLY A 35 -12.44 -1.05 1.40
N LYS A 36 -13.32 -0.07 1.18
CA LYS A 36 -13.43 0.65 -0.11
C LYS A 36 -12.51 1.87 -0.07
N ILE A 37 -11.80 2.14 -1.16
CA ILE A 37 -10.92 3.32 -1.29
C ILE A 37 -11.67 4.59 -0.87
N PHE A 38 -11.12 5.29 0.13
CA PHE A 38 -11.71 6.47 0.78
C PHE A 38 -13.11 6.29 1.36
N GLY A 39 -13.60 5.05 1.50
CA GLY A 39 -14.86 4.75 2.18
C GLY A 39 -14.73 4.71 3.70
N SER A 40 -15.76 4.22 4.39
CA SER A 40 -15.69 4.00 5.84
C SER A 40 -14.62 2.96 6.18
N ASN A 41 -13.85 3.23 7.22
CA ASN A 41 -12.77 2.36 7.72
C ASN A 41 -11.73 2.01 6.63
N PHE A 42 -11.45 2.97 5.75
CA PHE A 42 -10.46 2.80 4.70
C PHE A 42 -9.04 2.78 5.28
N VAL A 43 -8.26 1.81 4.83
CA VAL A 43 -6.82 1.75 5.03
C VAL A 43 -6.16 1.38 3.72
N ALA A 44 -5.19 2.19 3.29
CA ALA A 44 -4.26 1.82 2.23
C ALA A 44 -2.86 1.72 2.80
N VAL A 45 -2.21 0.60 2.54
CA VAL A 45 -0.79 0.35 2.83
C VAL A 45 -0.07 0.28 1.49
N MET A 46 0.80 1.23 1.25
CA MET A 46 1.49 1.38 -0.03
C MET A 46 2.99 1.16 0.16
N ASN A 47 3.55 0.20 -0.57
CA ASN A 47 4.98 0.00 -0.76
C ASN A 47 5.40 0.50 -2.16
N ALA A 48 4.48 0.43 -3.12
CA ALA A 48 4.59 1.07 -4.43
C ALA A 48 3.54 2.18 -4.59
N GLN A 49 3.79 3.10 -5.49
CA GLN A 49 3.02 4.35 -5.64
C GLN A 49 1.60 4.14 -6.15
N TRP A 50 1.39 3.21 -7.07
CA TRP A 50 0.16 3.13 -7.87
C TRP A 50 -0.70 1.91 -7.57
N ILE A 51 -2.02 2.12 -7.58
CA ILE A 51 -3.04 1.07 -7.69
C ILE A 51 -3.85 1.33 -8.96
N GLY A 52 -3.61 0.55 -10.01
CA GLY A 52 -4.18 0.82 -11.32
C GLY A 52 -3.76 2.20 -11.84
N ASN A 53 -4.74 3.06 -12.11
CA ASN A 53 -4.52 4.45 -12.56
C ASN A 53 -4.57 5.48 -11.42
N ARG A 54 -4.46 5.07 -10.16
CA ARG A 54 -4.52 5.94 -8.98
C ARG A 54 -3.21 5.95 -8.27
N ASP A 55 -2.67 7.14 -8.06
CA ASP A 55 -1.53 7.40 -7.21
C ASP A 55 -2.01 7.51 -5.77
N LEU A 56 -2.04 6.39 -5.05
CA LEU A 56 -2.46 6.34 -3.65
C LEU A 56 -1.30 6.43 -2.67
N GLY A 57 -0.07 6.28 -3.16
CA GLY A 57 1.15 6.44 -2.40
C GLY A 57 2.10 7.43 -3.04
N PRO A 58 1.78 8.74 -3.14
CA PRO A 58 2.59 9.71 -3.89
C PRO A 58 4.02 9.90 -3.34
N ARG A 59 4.30 9.35 -2.16
CA ARG A 59 5.63 9.32 -1.55
C ARG A 59 6.19 7.91 -1.39
N SER A 60 5.43 6.88 -1.77
CA SER A 60 5.85 5.49 -1.62
C SER A 60 6.94 5.15 -2.63
N HIS A 61 7.97 4.48 -2.14
CA HIS A 61 9.06 3.97 -2.94
C HIS A 61 9.46 2.57 -2.45
N PRO A 62 9.44 1.55 -3.32
CA PRO A 62 9.65 0.16 -2.91
C PRO A 62 11.10 -0.21 -2.55
N GLY A 63 11.94 0.74 -2.22
CA GLY A 63 13.35 0.54 -1.84
C GLY A 63 13.81 1.56 -0.81
N ASP A 64 12.90 2.13 0.00
CA ASP A 64 13.26 3.10 1.05
C ASP A 64 13.09 2.56 2.48
N GLY A 65 12.71 1.29 2.61
CA GLY A 65 12.51 0.61 3.90
C GLY A 65 11.28 1.07 4.67
N LEU A 66 10.34 1.72 4.01
CA LEU A 66 9.14 2.28 4.62
C LEU A 66 7.88 1.89 3.85
N ILE A 67 6.76 1.83 4.56
CA ILE A 67 5.42 1.76 3.98
C ILE A 67 4.65 3.02 4.30
N ASP A 68 3.86 3.47 3.34
CA ASP A 68 2.96 4.61 3.47
C ASP A 68 1.58 4.10 3.85
N ILE A 69 1.04 4.57 4.97
CA ILE A 69 -0.28 4.16 5.45
C ILE A 69 -1.20 5.37 5.45
N THR A 70 -2.26 5.28 4.66
CA THR A 70 -3.35 6.25 4.65
C THR A 70 -4.59 5.63 5.28
N THR A 71 -5.13 6.29 6.29
CA THR A 71 -6.36 5.86 6.98
C THR A 71 -7.37 6.98 7.04
N GLY A 72 -8.64 6.65 7.12
CA GLY A 72 -9.68 7.64 7.30
C GLY A 72 -11.03 7.19 6.77
N SER A 73 -11.96 8.14 6.72
CA SER A 73 -13.31 7.92 6.22
C SER A 73 -13.81 9.20 5.59
N LEU A 74 -14.23 9.15 4.35
CA LEU A 74 -14.75 10.29 3.62
C LEU A 74 -16.24 10.13 3.34
N GLY A 75 -16.99 11.20 3.52
CA GLY A 75 -18.35 11.31 3.04
C GLY A 75 -18.40 11.20 1.50
N TRP A 76 -19.55 10.89 0.92
CA TRP A 76 -19.68 10.58 -0.50
C TRP A 76 -19.16 11.68 -1.45
N ARG A 77 -19.34 12.97 -1.10
CA ARG A 77 -18.82 14.10 -1.90
C ARG A 77 -17.30 14.19 -1.83
N GLN A 78 -16.75 14.18 -0.63
CA GLN A 78 -15.30 14.21 -0.39
C GLN A 78 -14.63 12.97 -1.01
N ARG A 79 -15.28 11.82 -0.94
CA ARG A 79 -14.79 10.59 -1.57
C ARG A 79 -14.69 10.71 -3.09
N ARG A 80 -15.70 11.28 -3.76
CA ARG A 80 -15.65 11.52 -5.22
C ARG A 80 -14.51 12.47 -5.58
N GLU A 81 -14.34 13.55 -4.83
CA GLU A 81 -13.24 14.49 -5.04
C GLU A 81 -11.88 13.84 -4.82
N ALA A 82 -11.69 13.13 -3.71
CA ALA A 82 -10.45 12.41 -3.43
C ALA A 82 -10.13 11.35 -4.49
N LEU A 83 -11.13 10.63 -4.99
CA LEU A 83 -10.97 9.68 -6.09
C LEU A 83 -10.52 10.36 -7.39
N SER A 84 -11.04 11.54 -7.70
CA SER A 84 -10.59 12.32 -8.86
C SER A 84 -9.15 12.80 -8.67
N ARG A 85 -8.84 13.36 -7.50
CA ARG A 85 -7.51 13.89 -7.18
C ARG A 85 -6.44 12.79 -7.05
N SER A 86 -6.83 11.56 -6.74
CA SER A 86 -5.90 10.42 -6.67
C SER A 86 -5.31 10.02 -8.03
N ALA A 87 -5.91 10.46 -9.13
CA ALA A 87 -5.31 10.25 -10.45
C ALA A 87 -3.96 11.01 -10.63
N THR A 88 -3.75 12.06 -9.84
CA THR A 88 -2.53 12.90 -9.87
C THR A 88 -1.80 12.92 -8.52
N GLY A 89 -2.15 12.06 -7.57
CA GLY A 89 -1.56 12.01 -6.23
C GLY A 89 -1.84 13.23 -5.35
N THR A 90 -2.80 14.09 -5.74
CA THR A 90 -3.10 15.34 -5.04
C THR A 90 -4.25 15.23 -4.02
N HIS A 91 -4.63 14.01 -3.65
CA HIS A 91 -5.65 13.75 -2.63
C HIS A 91 -5.15 13.97 -1.20
N LEU A 92 -3.83 14.06 -1.00
CA LEU A 92 -3.18 14.38 0.28
C LEU A 92 -2.45 15.73 0.19
N PRO A 93 -2.38 16.50 1.27
CA PRO A 93 -3.05 16.25 2.56
C PRO A 93 -4.57 16.48 2.51
N HIS A 94 -5.31 15.79 3.40
CA HIS A 94 -6.76 15.93 3.55
C HIS A 94 -7.11 15.91 5.04
N PRO A 95 -7.99 16.82 5.56
CA PRO A 95 -8.26 16.91 6.99
C PRO A 95 -8.90 15.65 7.60
N SER A 96 -9.58 14.84 6.80
CA SER A 96 -10.22 13.60 7.25
C SER A 96 -9.42 12.34 6.91
N LEU A 97 -8.21 12.48 6.39
CA LEU A 97 -7.29 11.38 6.13
C LEU A 97 -6.02 11.56 6.95
N THR A 98 -5.60 10.48 7.59
CA THR A 98 -4.31 10.41 8.29
C THR A 98 -3.32 9.68 7.40
N TYR A 99 -2.14 10.25 7.25
CA TYR A 99 -1.05 9.69 6.47
C TYR A 99 0.18 9.50 7.35
N ARG A 100 0.80 8.32 7.28
CA ARG A 100 2.00 7.97 8.05
C ARG A 100 2.97 7.17 7.17
N ARG A 101 4.27 7.33 7.46
CA ARG A 101 5.34 6.50 6.89
C ARG A 101 6.00 5.74 8.04
N VAL A 102 6.01 4.42 7.97
CA VAL A 102 6.45 3.55 9.08
C VAL A 102 7.18 2.32 8.56
N ARG A 103 7.97 1.68 9.42
CA ARG A 103 8.59 0.37 9.16
C ARG A 103 7.69 -0.80 9.56
N SER A 104 6.87 -0.57 10.57
CA SER A 104 5.92 -1.55 11.08
C SER A 104 4.70 -0.86 11.66
N GLU A 105 3.57 -1.53 11.64
CA GLU A 105 2.32 -1.03 12.21
C GLU A 105 1.40 -2.21 12.54
N THR A 106 0.55 -2.04 13.55
CA THR A 106 -0.53 -2.97 13.84
C THR A 106 -1.85 -2.24 13.85
N LEU A 107 -2.81 -2.76 13.09
CA LEU A 107 -4.15 -2.23 12.93
C LEU A 107 -5.18 -3.28 13.35
N THR A 108 -6.27 -2.82 13.96
CA THR A 108 -7.38 -3.69 14.36
C THR A 108 -8.68 -3.19 13.73
N PHE A 109 -9.47 -4.11 13.22
CA PHE A 109 -10.75 -3.84 12.58
C PHE A 109 -11.91 -4.45 13.37
N ASP A 110 -12.91 -3.64 13.69
CA ASP A 110 -14.15 -4.10 14.29
C ASP A 110 -15.35 -3.43 13.60
N PRO A 111 -16.15 -4.17 12.83
CA PRO A 111 -16.03 -5.60 12.48
C PRO A 111 -14.81 -5.91 11.58
N PRO A 112 -14.48 -7.21 11.36
CA PRO A 112 -13.39 -7.62 10.49
C PRO A 112 -13.48 -6.98 9.10
N ALA A 113 -12.37 -6.46 8.59
CA ALA A 113 -12.30 -5.79 7.30
C ALA A 113 -12.10 -6.76 6.14
N SER A 114 -12.62 -6.40 4.97
CA SER A 114 -12.23 -7.03 3.71
C SER A 114 -10.91 -6.44 3.25
N LEU A 115 -9.93 -7.31 3.05
CA LEU A 115 -8.57 -6.97 2.66
C LEU A 115 -8.31 -7.41 1.22
N ARG A 116 -7.60 -6.60 0.46
CA ARG A 116 -7.09 -6.93 -0.88
C ARG A 116 -5.60 -6.68 -0.91
N ILE A 117 -4.85 -7.67 -1.37
CA ILE A 117 -3.38 -7.64 -1.43
C ILE A 117 -2.96 -7.77 -2.89
N ASP A 118 -2.12 -6.84 -3.35
CA ASP A 118 -1.59 -6.75 -4.72
C ASP A 118 -2.67 -6.91 -5.81
N GLY A 119 -3.88 -6.43 -5.51
CA GLY A 119 -5.04 -6.45 -6.42
C GLY A 119 -5.70 -7.83 -6.62
N ALA A 120 -5.06 -8.91 -6.23
CA ALA A 120 -5.50 -10.28 -6.53
C ALA A 120 -6.07 -11.03 -5.32
N LEU A 121 -5.31 -11.12 -4.24
CA LEU A 121 -5.71 -11.88 -3.05
C LEU A 121 -6.76 -11.11 -2.23
N ARG A 122 -7.86 -11.80 -1.90
CA ARG A 122 -8.95 -11.25 -1.08
C ARG A 122 -9.18 -12.13 0.14
N LEU A 123 -9.24 -11.50 1.31
CA LEU A 123 -9.53 -12.17 2.57
C LEU A 123 -10.20 -11.22 3.54
N LYS A 124 -10.63 -11.75 4.69
CA LYS A 124 -11.12 -10.96 5.82
C LYS A 124 -10.20 -11.15 7.00
N GLY A 125 -10.01 -10.09 7.79
CA GLY A 125 -9.24 -10.16 9.01
C GLY A 125 -9.62 -9.09 10.02
N ARG A 126 -9.34 -9.38 11.26
CA ARG A 126 -9.56 -8.46 12.40
C ARG A 126 -8.27 -7.74 12.77
N THR A 127 -7.16 -8.46 12.81
CA THR A 127 -5.85 -7.92 13.18
C THR A 127 -4.91 -7.99 11.98
N LEU A 128 -4.29 -6.86 11.66
CA LEU A 128 -3.31 -6.71 10.61
C LEU A 128 -2.02 -6.17 11.22
N SER A 129 -0.97 -6.97 11.27
CA SER A 129 0.38 -6.52 11.62
C SER A 129 1.24 -6.47 10.37
N LEU A 130 1.96 -5.39 10.20
CA LEU A 130 2.79 -5.07 9.02
C LEU A 130 4.24 -4.91 9.43
N CYS A 131 5.15 -5.45 8.66
CA CYS A 131 6.59 -5.26 8.81
C CYS A 131 7.24 -5.17 7.43
N VAL A 132 8.11 -4.19 7.24
CA VAL A 132 8.93 -4.07 6.02
C VAL A 132 10.20 -4.89 6.20
N GLU A 133 10.51 -5.70 5.21
CA GLU A 133 11.82 -6.33 5.02
C GLU A 133 12.57 -5.57 3.92
N PRO A 134 13.50 -4.67 4.29
CA PRO A 134 14.23 -3.87 3.31
C PRO A 134 15.13 -4.74 2.44
N ASP A 135 15.29 -4.33 1.18
CA ASP A 135 16.21 -4.97 0.22
C ASP A 135 16.00 -6.49 0.09
N ALA A 136 14.76 -6.96 0.24
CA ALA A 136 14.43 -8.38 0.30
C ALA A 136 14.76 -9.13 -0.99
N PHE A 137 14.71 -8.44 -2.13
CA PHE A 137 15.09 -8.99 -3.42
C PHE A 137 15.56 -7.89 -4.39
N HIS A 138 16.13 -8.30 -5.51
CA HIS A 138 16.63 -7.36 -6.51
C HIS A 138 15.92 -7.58 -7.84
N VAL A 139 15.58 -6.49 -8.50
CA VAL A 139 15.00 -6.48 -9.85
C VAL A 139 16.04 -5.94 -10.82
N VAL A 140 16.22 -6.64 -11.92
CA VAL A 140 17.08 -6.19 -13.02
C VAL A 140 16.23 -5.40 -14.01
N VAL A 141 16.63 -4.16 -14.28
CA VAL A 141 15.96 -3.22 -15.16
C VAL A 141 16.85 -2.73 -16.30
#